data_c0dc851d6215f3328217689312315f8a
#
_entry.id   c0dc851d6215f3328217689312315f8a
#
_cell.length_a   1.000
_cell.length_b   1.000
_cell.length_c   1.000
_cell.angle_alpha   90.00
_cell.angle_beta   90.00
_cell.angle_gamma   90.00
#
_symmetry.space_group_name_H-M   'P 1'
#
loop_
_entity.id
_entity.type
_entity.pdbx_description
1 polymer ?
#
loop_
_entity_poly.entity_id
_entity_poly.type
_entity_poly.pdbx_seq_one_letter_code
_entity_poly.pdbx_strand_id
1 'polypeptide(L)'
;MTAAAQRVTQSDHDILLALNTDYINSVQHSDVKRFDEILAPEFYCSSPDGSLVDRAGFLAQTAKPVAISGLKVEDVLIRIMDDVAIIHARTVFTLGGRPGGGRYTDVWVRQNGRWLAVSAHVTRLA
;
A
#
# COMPACT_ATOMS: atom_id res chain seq x y z
N MET A 1 -1.70 15.77 29.12
CA MET A 1 -1.09 14.58 28.49
C MET A 1 0.23 14.22 29.14
N THR A 2 0.38 13.02 29.51
CA THR A 2 1.58 12.55 30.17
C THR A 2 2.53 11.91 29.16
N ALA A 3 3.81 11.91 29.49
CA ALA A 3 4.81 11.21 28.68
C ALA A 3 4.53 9.70 28.62
N ALA A 4 3.89 9.14 29.66
CA ALA A 4 3.56 7.72 29.67
C ALA A 4 2.56 7.37 28.56
N ALA A 5 1.53 8.19 28.36
CA ALA A 5 0.56 7.96 27.28
C ALA A 5 1.23 8.08 25.91
N GLN A 6 2.15 9.02 25.75
CA GLN A 6 2.89 9.17 24.49
C GLN A 6 3.80 7.97 24.21
N ARG A 7 4.38 7.38 25.26
CA ARG A 7 5.27 6.23 25.07
C ARG A 7 4.54 5.00 24.57
N VAL A 8 3.26 4.81 24.93
CA VAL A 8 2.50 3.63 24.50
C VAL A 8 1.75 3.88 23.20
N THR A 9 1.73 5.12 22.71
CA THR A 9 1.06 5.47 21.46
C THR A 9 2.06 5.43 20.33
N GLN A 10 1.80 4.55 19.37
CA GLN A 10 2.61 4.48 18.16
C GLN A 10 2.35 5.72 17.30
N SER A 11 3.39 6.31 16.73
CA SER A 11 3.23 7.48 15.89
C SER A 11 2.49 7.13 14.59
N ASP A 12 1.84 8.12 13.99
CA ASP A 12 1.19 7.93 12.70
C ASP A 12 2.18 7.47 11.64
N HIS A 13 3.39 8.01 11.66
CA HIS A 13 4.43 7.60 10.73
C HIS A 13 4.75 6.11 10.86
N ASP A 14 4.91 5.63 12.08
CA ASP A 14 5.23 4.22 12.32
C ASP A 14 4.08 3.31 11.91
N ILE A 15 2.85 3.73 12.19
CA ILE A 15 1.65 2.98 11.79
C ILE A 15 1.57 2.87 10.27
N LEU A 16 1.77 3.99 9.57
CA LEU A 16 1.71 4.03 8.11
C LEU A 16 2.84 3.23 7.48
N LEU A 17 4.03 3.27 8.07
CA LEU A 17 5.16 2.47 7.58
C LEU A 17 4.85 0.97 7.69
N ALA A 18 4.27 0.55 8.81
CA ALA A 18 3.86 -0.84 8.99
C ALA A 18 2.76 -1.24 8.02
N LEU A 19 1.78 -0.36 7.79
CA LEU A 19 0.71 -0.60 6.82
C LEU A 19 1.24 -0.69 5.39
N ASN A 20 2.22 0.14 5.05
CA ASN A 20 2.89 0.07 3.75
C ASN A 20 3.57 -1.29 3.54
N THR A 21 4.26 -1.79 4.57
CA THR A 21 4.88 -3.11 4.54
C THR A 21 3.83 -4.20 4.34
N ASP A 22 2.73 -4.13 5.07
CA ASP A 22 1.63 -5.10 4.94
C ASP A 22 1.02 -5.07 3.55
N TYR A 23 0.86 -3.87 2.97
CA TYR A 23 0.33 -3.70 1.62
C TYR A 23 1.20 -4.44 0.61
N ILE A 24 2.50 -4.19 0.65
CA ILE A 24 3.45 -4.81 -0.29
C ILE A 24 3.51 -6.33 -0.10
N ASN A 25 3.55 -6.80 1.14
CA ASN A 25 3.52 -8.23 1.42
C ASN A 25 2.23 -8.88 0.93
N SER A 26 1.11 -8.18 1.05
CA SER A 26 -0.18 -8.68 0.58
C SER A 26 -0.23 -8.79 -0.95
N VAL A 27 0.44 -7.88 -1.67
CA VAL A 27 0.59 -8.01 -3.13
C VAL A 27 1.38 -9.28 -3.46
N GLN A 28 2.52 -9.48 -2.83
CA GLN A 28 3.39 -10.62 -3.14
C GLN A 28 2.73 -11.96 -2.82
N HIS A 29 1.96 -12.02 -1.74
CA HIS A 29 1.41 -13.28 -1.24
C HIS A 29 -0.09 -13.44 -1.49
N SER A 30 -0.70 -12.56 -2.28
CA SER A 30 -2.14 -12.61 -2.59
C SER A 30 -3.00 -12.62 -1.32
N ASP A 31 -2.64 -11.82 -0.34
CA ASP A 31 -3.31 -11.78 0.96
C ASP A 31 -4.57 -10.90 0.90
N VAL A 32 -5.63 -11.46 0.33
CA VAL A 32 -6.91 -10.76 0.17
C VAL A 32 -7.50 -10.37 1.52
N LYS A 33 -7.36 -11.23 2.52
CA LYS A 33 -7.91 -10.95 3.85
C LYS A 33 -7.30 -9.68 4.43
N ARG A 34 -5.97 -9.52 4.31
CA ARG A 34 -5.31 -8.34 4.83
C ARG A 34 -5.70 -7.10 4.03
N PHE A 35 -5.80 -7.19 2.72
CA PHE A 35 -6.30 -6.08 1.91
C PHE A 35 -7.72 -5.68 2.32
N ASP A 36 -8.59 -6.65 2.58
CA ASP A 36 -9.95 -6.35 3.02
C ASP A 36 -9.98 -5.54 4.31
N GLU A 37 -8.98 -5.70 5.16
CA GLU A 37 -8.86 -4.96 6.43
C GLU A 37 -8.32 -3.54 6.26
N ILE A 38 -7.44 -3.31 5.28
CA ILE A 38 -6.70 -2.04 5.17
C ILE A 38 -7.16 -1.14 4.04
N LEU A 39 -8.01 -1.62 3.14
CA LEU A 39 -8.55 -0.79 2.06
C LEU A 39 -9.86 -0.15 2.51
N ALA A 40 -10.00 1.16 2.22
CA ALA A 40 -11.26 1.87 2.48
C ALA A 40 -12.36 1.36 1.55
N PRO A 41 -13.65 1.51 1.96
CA PRO A 41 -14.76 1.10 1.09
C PRO A 41 -14.74 1.76 -0.29
N GLU A 42 -14.26 2.99 -0.38
CA GLU A 42 -14.20 3.78 -1.63
C GLU A 42 -12.87 3.65 -2.37
N PHE A 43 -12.07 2.63 -2.10
CA PHE A 43 -10.74 2.45 -2.69
C PHE A 43 -10.79 2.28 -4.21
N TYR A 44 -9.86 2.95 -4.89
CA TYR A 44 -9.58 2.77 -6.32
C TYR A 44 -8.09 2.65 -6.55
N CYS A 45 -7.72 1.89 -7.58
CA CYS A 45 -6.33 1.75 -8.01
C CYS A 45 -6.20 2.08 -9.50
N SER A 46 -5.30 3.01 -9.82
CA SER A 46 -4.87 3.23 -11.21
C SER A 46 -3.73 2.27 -11.49
N SER A 47 -3.96 1.33 -12.37
CA SER A 47 -3.04 0.23 -12.66
C SER A 47 -2.06 0.57 -13.76
N PRO A 48 -0.91 -0.15 -13.85
CA PRO A 48 0.10 0.15 -14.86
C PRO A 48 -0.38 0.03 -16.31
N ASP A 49 -1.43 -0.76 -16.55
CA ASP A 49 -1.99 -0.93 -17.90
C ASP A 49 -2.95 0.20 -18.29
N GLY A 50 -3.11 1.20 -17.41
CA GLY A 50 -4.00 2.32 -17.66
C GLY A 50 -5.43 2.12 -17.18
N SER A 51 -5.76 0.97 -16.61
CA SER A 51 -7.11 0.71 -16.10
C SER A 51 -7.33 1.35 -14.74
N LEU A 52 -8.58 1.72 -14.46
CA LEU A 52 -9.01 2.15 -13.13
C LEU A 52 -9.84 1.04 -12.52
N VAL A 53 -9.38 0.51 -11.39
CA VAL A 53 -9.95 -0.67 -10.75
C VAL A 53 -10.55 -0.25 -9.42
N ASP A 54 -11.79 -0.62 -9.17
CA ASP A 54 -12.42 -0.36 -7.87
C ASP A 54 -11.97 -1.38 -6.83
N ARG A 55 -12.45 -1.22 -5.59
CA ARG A 55 -12.08 -2.09 -4.49
C ARG A 55 -12.37 -3.57 -4.78
N ALA A 56 -13.57 -3.86 -5.27
CA ALA A 56 -13.96 -5.23 -5.58
C ALA A 56 -13.07 -5.85 -6.67
N GLY A 57 -12.78 -5.09 -7.71
CA GLY A 57 -11.89 -5.52 -8.79
C GLY A 57 -10.47 -5.74 -8.30
N PHE A 58 -9.98 -4.85 -7.43
CA PHE A 58 -8.64 -4.98 -6.86
C PHE A 58 -8.52 -6.24 -6.00
N LEU A 59 -9.49 -6.50 -5.15
CA LEU A 59 -9.51 -7.71 -4.33
C LEU A 59 -9.55 -8.97 -5.20
N ALA A 60 -10.34 -8.96 -6.26
CA ALA A 60 -10.41 -10.09 -7.19
C ALA A 60 -9.08 -10.33 -7.92
N GLN A 61 -8.41 -9.26 -8.33
CA GLN A 61 -7.08 -9.37 -8.96
C GLN A 61 -6.04 -9.89 -7.99
N THR A 62 -6.06 -9.39 -6.76
CA THR A 62 -5.09 -9.77 -5.72
C THR A 62 -5.23 -11.23 -5.33
N ALA A 63 -6.43 -11.80 -5.44
CA ALA A 63 -6.67 -13.21 -5.12
C ALA A 63 -5.91 -14.16 -6.05
N LYS A 64 -5.49 -13.67 -7.23
CA LYS A 64 -4.74 -14.48 -8.18
C LYS A 64 -3.27 -14.48 -7.83
N PRO A 65 -2.57 -15.62 -8.03
CA PRO A 65 -1.12 -15.66 -7.81
C PRO A 65 -0.41 -14.65 -8.70
N VAL A 66 0.64 -14.03 -8.17
CA VAL A 66 1.45 -13.07 -8.93
C VAL A 66 2.61 -13.79 -9.59
N ALA A 67 3.01 -13.30 -10.76
CA ALA A 67 4.15 -13.84 -11.48
C ALA A 67 5.49 -13.26 -11.01
N ILE A 68 5.44 -12.18 -10.23
CA ILE A 68 6.64 -11.53 -9.71
C ILE A 68 7.10 -12.22 -8.43
N SER A 69 8.42 -12.17 -8.18
CA SER A 69 9.03 -12.70 -6.96
C SER A 69 9.99 -11.69 -6.38
N GLY A 70 10.27 -11.84 -5.09
CA GLY A 70 11.22 -10.98 -4.40
C GLY A 70 10.81 -9.52 -4.33
N LEU A 71 9.50 -9.26 -4.29
CA LEU A 71 8.98 -7.89 -4.24
C LEU A 71 9.49 -7.18 -2.99
N LYS A 72 10.16 -6.05 -3.21
CA LYS A 72 10.69 -5.20 -2.15
C LYS A 72 10.32 -3.76 -2.41
N VAL A 73 10.30 -2.97 -1.35
CA VAL A 73 10.03 -1.54 -1.45
C VAL A 73 11.29 -0.78 -1.07
N GLU A 74 11.54 0.31 -1.80
CA GLU A 74 12.68 1.21 -1.58
C GLU A 74 12.20 2.66 -1.65
N ASP A 75 13.01 3.57 -1.08
CA ASP A 75 12.79 5.01 -1.16
C ASP A 75 11.39 5.41 -0.68
N VAL A 76 10.99 4.89 0.47
CA VAL A 76 9.68 5.19 1.04
C VAL A 76 9.68 6.62 1.59
N LEU A 77 8.75 7.45 1.09
CA LEU A 77 8.50 8.79 1.58
C LEU A 77 7.05 8.87 2.04
N ILE A 78 6.85 9.13 3.32
CA ILE A 78 5.52 9.26 3.92
C ILE A 78 5.29 10.72 4.25
N ARG A 79 4.22 11.31 3.67
CA ARG A 79 3.82 12.69 3.95
C ARG A 79 2.48 12.67 4.65
N ILE A 80 2.44 13.24 5.84
CA ILE A 80 1.22 13.24 6.67
C ILE A 80 0.68 14.66 6.75
N MET A 81 -0.61 14.81 6.42
CA MET A 81 -1.33 16.08 6.44
C MET A 81 -2.63 15.85 7.21
N ASP A 82 -2.57 15.97 8.54
CA ASP A 82 -3.69 15.70 9.45
C ASP A 82 -4.22 14.26 9.27
N ASP A 83 -5.41 14.11 8.73
CA ASP A 83 -6.06 12.82 8.55
C ASP A 83 -5.84 12.21 7.18
N VAL A 84 -4.90 12.78 6.41
CA VAL A 84 -4.52 12.28 5.09
C VAL A 84 -3.02 12.04 5.07
N ALA A 85 -2.60 10.95 4.45
CA ALA A 85 -1.19 10.67 4.24
C ALA A 85 -1.00 10.18 2.81
N ILE A 86 0.13 10.57 2.24
CA ILE A 86 0.54 10.12 0.90
C ILE A 86 1.86 9.38 1.05
N ILE A 87 1.91 8.17 0.53
CA ILE A 87 3.12 7.36 0.53
C ILE A 87 3.62 7.23 -0.91
N HIS A 88 4.85 7.66 -1.13
CA HIS A 88 5.57 7.47 -2.38
C HIS A 88 6.65 6.44 -2.17
N ALA A 89 6.79 5.49 -3.08
CA ALA A 89 7.85 4.51 -2.99
C ALA A 89 8.18 3.92 -4.35
N ARG A 90 9.28 3.18 -4.38
CA ARG A 90 9.69 2.42 -5.54
C ARG A 90 9.67 0.94 -5.19
N THR A 91 9.24 0.12 -6.13
CA THR A 91 9.29 -1.33 -5.98
C THR A 91 10.37 -1.92 -6.87
N VAL A 92 10.97 -3.01 -6.39
CA VAL A 92 11.87 -3.84 -7.18
C VAL A 92 11.42 -5.29 -7.05
N PHE A 93 11.56 -6.06 -8.10
CA PHE A 93 11.15 -7.47 -8.13
C PHE A 93 11.83 -8.19 -9.28
N THR A 94 11.59 -9.50 -9.36
CA THR A 94 12.02 -10.33 -10.49
C THR A 94 10.77 -10.85 -11.20
N LEU A 95 10.77 -10.77 -12.52
CA LEU A 95 9.70 -11.28 -13.36
C LEU A 95 10.31 -12.08 -14.51
N GLY A 96 10.01 -13.39 -14.55
CA GLY A 96 10.55 -14.25 -15.59
C GLY A 96 12.08 -14.30 -15.59
N GLY A 97 12.71 -14.25 -14.42
CA GLY A 97 14.16 -14.26 -14.29
C GLY A 97 14.83 -12.92 -14.57
N ARG A 98 14.06 -11.85 -14.81
CA ARG A 98 14.60 -10.53 -15.14
C ARG A 98 14.24 -9.52 -14.07
N PRO A 99 15.15 -8.57 -13.76
CA PRO A 99 14.83 -7.52 -12.81
C PRO A 99 13.72 -6.63 -13.39
N GLY A 100 12.81 -6.20 -12.50
CA GLY A 100 11.77 -5.27 -12.82
C GLY A 100 11.52 -4.33 -11.66
N GLY A 101 10.62 -3.40 -11.85
CA GLY A 101 10.25 -2.47 -10.82
C GLY A 101 9.17 -1.52 -11.25
N GLY A 102 8.84 -0.62 -10.35
CA GLY A 102 7.85 0.41 -10.60
C GLY A 102 7.89 1.47 -9.53
N ARG A 103 6.94 2.39 -9.64
CA ARG A 103 6.67 3.37 -8.60
C ARG A 103 5.22 3.34 -8.24
N TYR A 104 4.92 3.69 -7.00
CA TYR A 104 3.53 3.86 -6.60
C TYR A 104 3.36 5.09 -5.72
N THR A 105 2.13 5.59 -5.76
CA THR A 105 1.67 6.66 -4.88
C THR A 105 0.36 6.19 -4.27
N ASP A 106 0.33 6.04 -2.96
CA ASP A 106 -0.86 5.61 -2.24
C ASP A 106 -1.35 6.74 -1.36
N VAL A 107 -2.66 6.90 -1.31
CA VAL A 107 -3.31 7.87 -0.43
C VAL A 107 -4.03 7.11 0.67
N TRP A 108 -3.71 7.45 1.91
CA TRP A 108 -4.31 6.89 3.11
C TRP A 108 -5.09 7.98 3.82
N VAL A 109 -6.23 7.61 4.38
CA VAL A 109 -7.03 8.53 5.19
C VAL A 109 -7.32 7.88 6.54
N ARG A 110 -7.37 8.72 7.58
CA ARG A 110 -7.76 8.26 8.90
C ARG A 110 -9.27 8.42 9.04
N GLN A 111 -9.96 7.29 9.17
CA GLN A 111 -11.41 7.21 9.34
C GLN A 111 -11.69 6.46 10.63
N ASN A 112 -12.41 7.08 11.55
CA ASN A 112 -12.76 6.47 12.84
C ASN A 112 -11.54 5.94 13.58
N GLY A 113 -10.45 6.72 13.57
CA GLY A 113 -9.21 6.38 14.26
C GLY A 113 -8.34 5.35 13.56
N ARG A 114 -8.69 4.93 12.34
CA ARG A 114 -7.93 3.94 11.58
C ARG A 114 -7.48 4.51 10.25
N TRP A 115 -6.22 4.22 9.90
CA TRP A 115 -5.70 4.55 8.58
C TRP A 115 -6.13 3.49 7.57
N LEU A 116 -6.80 3.93 6.50
CA LEU A 116 -7.26 3.06 5.41
C LEU A 116 -6.81 3.65 4.08
N ALA A 117 -6.41 2.77 3.16
CA ALA A 117 -6.02 3.21 1.81
C ALA A 117 -7.25 3.53 0.99
N VAL A 118 -7.30 4.72 0.40
CA VAL A 118 -8.41 5.16 -0.46
C VAL A 118 -8.03 5.16 -1.92
N SER A 119 -6.74 5.24 -2.24
CA SER A 119 -6.30 5.32 -3.62
C SER A 119 -4.87 4.81 -3.75
N ALA A 120 -4.62 4.16 -4.86
CA ALA A 120 -3.27 3.75 -5.25
C ALA A 120 -3.07 4.08 -6.73
N HIS A 121 -1.86 4.46 -7.09
CA HIS A 121 -1.45 4.66 -8.47
C HIS A 121 -0.13 3.96 -8.66
N VAL A 122 -0.09 3.02 -9.59
CA VAL A 122 1.09 2.19 -9.83
C VAL A 122 1.55 2.38 -11.26
N THR A 123 2.84 2.66 -11.43
CA THR A 123 3.48 2.65 -12.74
C THR A 123 4.53 1.56 -12.78
N ARG A 124 4.78 1.03 -13.94
CA ARG A 124 5.82 0.01 -14.14
C ARG A 124 6.95 0.61 -14.94
N LEU A 125 8.16 0.41 -14.45
CA LEU A 125 9.37 0.79 -15.15
C LEU A 125 9.75 -0.32 -16.12
N ALA A 126 10.11 0.07 -17.30
CA ALA A 126 10.47 -0.88 -18.36
C ALA A 126 11.76 -1.64 -18.02
#